data_fa565006d8256ef7d24a0df180e74e95
#
_entry.id   fa565006d8256ef7d24a0df180e74e95
#
_cell.length_a   1.000
_cell.length_b   1.000
_cell.length_c   1.000
_cell.angle_alpha   90.00
_cell.angle_beta   90.00
_cell.angle_gamma   90.00
#
_symmetry.space_group_name_H-M   'P 1'
#
loop_
_entity.id
_entity.type
_entity.pdbx_description
1 polymer ?
#
loop_
_entity_poly.entity_id
_entity_poly.type
_entity_poly.pdbx_seq_one_letter_code
_entity_poly.pdbx_strand_id
1 'polypeptide(L)'
;DVRIKAHVNQIGDIKAPDITFEEMLEHSEDNEVRCGHPETAEQMRERIDEYQEAGDSIGGAIEFEVRGVPRGLGAPRFDAFEARLGQAMMSVPATTGFEFGLGREARTYTGKDRNDEWTFYEGDREEVVAEEGEPVPVENDHGGLQGGITTGLPIYGEVTLHAPTSIPKEQRTADWETEEIVDDAQVIGRHDPVLPPRGVPVVEAMLYLTVLDFMLLGGRINPERIDDRPGEYDTDYHPSSPRNE
;
A
#
# COMPACT_ATOMS: atom_id res chain seq x y z
N ASP A 1 4.38 -18.03 -4.16
CA ASP A 1 3.10 -17.34 -3.90
C ASP A 1 3.34 -15.88 -3.54
N VAL A 2 2.54 -14.96 -4.13
CA VAL A 2 2.60 -13.54 -3.76
C VAL A 2 1.94 -13.35 -2.39
N ARG A 3 2.62 -12.64 -1.49
CA ARG A 3 2.13 -12.25 -0.17
C ARG A 3 2.18 -10.74 -0.05
N ILE A 4 1.13 -10.14 0.46
CA ILE A 4 1.00 -8.70 0.67
C ILE A 4 0.57 -8.46 2.11
N LYS A 5 1.25 -7.53 2.77
CA LYS A 5 0.83 -7.04 4.07
C LYS A 5 1.05 -5.55 4.17
N ALA A 6 0.11 -4.88 4.83
CA ALA A 6 0.22 -3.48 5.18
C ALA A 6 -0.16 -3.28 6.65
N HIS A 7 0.35 -2.20 7.25
CA HIS A 7 0.02 -1.82 8.61
C HIS A 7 0.05 -0.29 8.76
N VAL A 8 -0.57 0.20 9.81
CA VAL A 8 -0.44 1.61 10.19
C VAL A 8 0.92 1.81 10.83
N ASN A 9 1.81 2.53 10.16
CA ASN A 9 3.13 2.84 10.70
C ASN A 9 3.21 4.20 11.40
N GLN A 10 2.24 5.10 11.15
CA GLN A 10 2.22 6.41 11.80
C GLN A 10 0.81 6.95 12.00
N ILE A 11 0.55 7.55 13.18
CA ILE A 11 -0.61 8.38 13.48
C ILE A 11 -0.10 9.70 14.08
N GLY A 12 -0.32 10.81 13.38
CA GLY A 12 0.20 12.12 13.76
C GLY A 12 1.71 12.11 13.92
N ASP A 13 2.20 12.36 15.14
CA ASP A 13 3.61 12.36 15.50
C ASP A 13 4.12 11.01 16.07
N ILE A 14 3.23 10.02 16.25
CA ILE A 14 3.59 8.69 16.76
C ILE A 14 3.89 7.78 15.57
N LYS A 15 5.15 7.39 15.43
CA LYS A 15 5.63 6.49 14.39
C LYS A 15 6.11 5.17 15.01
N ALA A 16 5.73 4.06 14.38
CA ALA A 16 6.26 2.74 14.71
C ALA A 16 7.75 2.65 14.35
N PRO A 17 8.55 1.86 15.08
CA PRO A 17 9.87 1.48 14.62
C PRO A 17 9.77 0.63 13.37
N ASP A 18 10.89 0.46 12.66
CA ASP A 18 10.97 -0.49 11.55
C ASP A 18 10.69 -1.90 12.07
N ILE A 19 9.78 -2.60 11.39
CA ILE A 19 9.36 -3.95 11.72
C ILE A 19 9.49 -4.87 10.52
N THR A 20 9.60 -6.16 10.78
CA THR A 20 9.68 -7.18 9.75
C THR A 20 8.32 -7.47 9.13
N PHE A 21 8.33 -8.06 7.93
CA PHE A 21 7.10 -8.53 7.27
C PHE A 21 6.34 -9.57 8.13
N GLU A 22 7.08 -10.40 8.84
CA GLU A 22 6.53 -11.41 9.73
C GLU A 22 5.82 -10.78 10.94
N GLU A 23 6.38 -9.71 11.51
CA GLU A 23 5.72 -8.93 12.59
C GLU A 23 4.47 -8.21 12.07
N MET A 24 4.51 -7.67 10.85
CA MET A 24 3.29 -7.13 10.22
C MET A 24 2.19 -8.19 10.10
N LEU A 25 2.54 -9.41 9.65
CA LEU A 25 1.60 -10.52 9.50
C LEU A 25 1.02 -10.97 10.86
N GLU A 26 1.86 -11.05 11.89
CA GLU A 26 1.47 -11.56 13.19
C GLU A 26 0.60 -10.57 13.98
N HIS A 27 0.95 -9.27 13.95
CA HIS A 27 0.39 -8.32 14.92
C HIS A 27 -0.56 -7.28 14.34
N SER A 28 -0.55 -7.01 13.04
CA SER A 28 -1.34 -5.88 12.51
C SER A 28 -2.86 -6.07 12.65
N GLU A 29 -3.36 -7.30 12.64
CA GLU A 29 -4.80 -7.57 12.80
C GLU A 29 -5.21 -7.81 14.27
N ASP A 30 -4.26 -7.88 15.21
CA ASP A 30 -4.53 -8.14 16.63
C ASP A 30 -4.99 -6.90 17.40
N ASN A 31 -4.97 -5.74 16.76
CA ASN A 31 -5.36 -4.47 17.36
C ASN A 31 -6.20 -3.59 16.42
N GLU A 32 -7.01 -2.71 17.00
CA GLU A 32 -7.95 -1.84 16.26
C GLU A 32 -7.24 -0.82 15.36
N VAL A 33 -6.01 -0.45 15.68
CA VAL A 33 -5.20 0.50 14.91
C VAL A 33 -4.59 -0.15 13.69
N ARG A 34 -4.47 -1.49 13.68
CA ARG A 34 -3.74 -2.24 12.65
C ARG A 34 -2.28 -1.86 12.54
N CYS A 35 -1.64 -1.55 13.66
CA CYS A 35 -0.19 -1.35 13.73
C CYS A 35 0.50 -2.68 14.04
N GLY A 36 1.53 -3.03 13.27
CA GLY A 36 2.31 -4.26 13.46
C GLY A 36 3.23 -4.25 14.68
N HIS A 37 3.37 -3.10 15.39
CA HIS A 37 4.13 -2.97 16.61
C HIS A 37 3.18 -2.74 17.80
N PRO A 38 2.95 -3.74 18.68
CA PRO A 38 1.89 -3.69 19.70
C PRO A 38 2.01 -2.53 20.69
N GLU A 39 3.23 -2.19 21.14
CA GLU A 39 3.45 -1.08 22.08
C GLU A 39 3.10 0.28 21.43
N THR A 40 3.46 0.47 20.16
CA THR A 40 3.11 1.69 19.42
C THR A 40 1.63 1.72 19.07
N ALA A 41 1.01 0.57 18.80
CA ALA A 41 -0.43 0.48 18.58
C ALA A 41 -1.23 1.07 19.76
N GLU A 42 -0.81 0.79 21.00
CA GLU A 42 -1.45 1.34 22.19
C GLU A 42 -1.28 2.87 22.28
N GLN A 43 -0.07 3.38 22.01
CA GLN A 43 0.18 4.83 21.98
C GLN A 43 -0.65 5.53 20.88
N MET A 44 -0.75 4.91 19.70
CA MET A 44 -1.57 5.41 18.61
C MET A 44 -3.06 5.40 18.98
N ARG A 45 -3.54 4.36 19.66
CA ARG A 45 -4.92 4.27 20.14
C ARG A 45 -5.24 5.41 21.11
N GLU A 46 -4.37 5.63 22.12
CA GLU A 46 -4.54 6.74 23.06
C GLU A 46 -4.59 8.09 22.34
N ARG A 47 -3.71 8.30 21.34
CA ARG A 47 -3.71 9.53 20.54
C ARG A 47 -4.99 9.69 19.72
N ILE A 48 -5.54 8.64 19.16
CA ILE A 48 -6.82 8.67 18.43
C ILE A 48 -7.97 9.06 19.38
N ASP A 49 -7.99 8.48 20.60
CA ASP A 49 -8.99 8.78 21.61
C ASP A 49 -8.93 10.26 22.02
N GLU A 50 -7.73 10.84 22.22
CA GLU A 50 -7.56 12.28 22.51
C GLU A 50 -8.20 13.17 21.43
N TYR A 51 -8.01 12.87 20.16
CA TYR A 51 -8.59 13.63 19.06
C TYR A 51 -10.09 13.43 18.95
N GLN A 52 -10.56 12.20 19.17
CA GLN A 52 -12.00 11.90 19.20
C GLN A 52 -12.71 12.66 20.32
N GLU A 53 -12.17 12.68 21.53
CA GLU A 53 -12.72 13.44 22.67
C GLU A 53 -12.68 14.95 22.42
N ALA A 54 -11.66 15.44 21.72
CA ALA A 54 -11.56 16.85 21.32
C ALA A 54 -12.51 17.23 20.17
N GLY A 55 -13.25 16.27 19.59
CA GLY A 55 -14.07 16.49 18.40
C GLY A 55 -13.24 16.89 17.17
N ASP A 56 -12.03 16.33 17.05
CA ASP A 56 -11.09 16.62 15.97
C ASP A 56 -10.69 15.32 15.25
N SER A 57 -9.75 15.42 14.33
CA SER A 57 -9.22 14.30 13.56
C SER A 57 -7.71 14.43 13.36
N ILE A 58 -7.07 13.34 13.03
CA ILE A 58 -5.64 13.26 12.80
C ILE A 58 -5.32 12.39 11.58
N GLY A 59 -4.28 12.75 10.83
CA GLY A 59 -3.77 11.98 9.71
C GLY A 59 -2.76 10.93 10.14
N GLY A 60 -2.27 10.18 9.17
CA GLY A 60 -1.24 9.18 9.41
C GLY A 60 -0.75 8.53 8.13
N ALA A 61 -0.04 7.44 8.27
CA ALA A 61 0.54 6.70 7.15
C ALA A 61 0.36 5.19 7.30
N ILE A 62 0.35 4.53 6.16
CA ILE A 62 0.27 3.07 6.02
C ILE A 62 1.51 2.62 5.29
N GLU A 63 2.30 1.76 5.91
CA GLU A 63 3.42 1.07 5.29
C GLU A 63 2.97 -0.28 4.75
N PHE A 64 3.57 -0.71 3.65
CA PHE A 64 3.28 -2.00 3.05
C PHE A 64 4.51 -2.68 2.50
N GLU A 65 4.44 -4.01 2.45
CA GLU A 65 5.43 -4.84 1.75
C GLU A 65 4.74 -5.93 0.94
N VAL A 66 5.27 -6.18 -0.26
CA VAL A 66 4.81 -7.20 -1.21
C VAL A 66 5.96 -8.13 -1.50
N ARG A 67 5.80 -9.42 -1.21
CA ARG A 67 6.80 -10.48 -1.48
C ARG A 67 6.29 -11.45 -2.53
N GLY A 68 7.19 -12.12 -3.20
CA GLY A 68 6.86 -13.20 -4.14
C GLY A 68 6.50 -12.71 -5.54
N VAL A 69 6.76 -11.45 -5.88
CA VAL A 69 6.50 -10.90 -7.21
C VAL A 69 7.61 -11.30 -8.17
N PRO A 70 7.29 -11.97 -9.30
CA PRO A 70 8.29 -12.35 -10.29
C PRO A 70 9.02 -11.15 -10.89
N ARG A 71 10.27 -11.35 -11.30
CA ARG A 71 11.08 -10.38 -12.02
C ARG A 71 10.47 -10.04 -13.39
N GLY A 72 10.73 -8.81 -13.85
CA GLY A 72 10.44 -8.38 -15.23
C GLY A 72 9.00 -8.00 -15.48
N LEU A 73 8.20 -7.75 -14.44
CA LEU A 73 6.85 -7.21 -14.60
C LEU A 73 6.90 -5.69 -14.66
N GLY A 74 6.18 -5.14 -15.62
CA GLY A 74 6.12 -3.70 -15.92
C GLY A 74 6.61 -3.38 -17.32
N ALA A 75 6.22 -2.22 -17.83
CA ALA A 75 6.63 -1.74 -19.15
C ALA A 75 6.89 -0.22 -19.12
N PRO A 76 8.13 0.22 -19.34
CA PRO A 76 8.41 1.65 -19.44
C PRO A 76 7.63 2.29 -20.62
N ARG A 77 7.10 3.50 -20.45
CA ARG A 77 7.15 4.43 -19.31
C ARG A 77 5.83 4.53 -18.56
N PHE A 78 4.70 4.69 -19.27
CA PHE A 78 3.38 4.91 -18.63
C PHE A 78 2.83 3.67 -17.94
N ASP A 79 3.25 2.50 -18.40
CA ASP A 79 2.93 1.22 -17.79
C ASP A 79 4.11 0.65 -16.98
N ALA A 80 5.01 1.51 -16.52
CA ALA A 80 6.00 1.17 -15.52
C ALA A 80 5.31 0.70 -14.23
N PHE A 81 5.88 -0.29 -13.55
CA PHE A 81 5.25 -0.85 -12.36
C PHE A 81 5.01 0.22 -11.29
N GLU A 82 6.01 1.05 -11.00
CA GLU A 82 5.90 2.17 -10.05
C GLU A 82 4.86 3.22 -10.47
N ALA A 83 4.67 3.46 -11.76
CA ALA A 83 3.67 4.41 -12.24
C ALA A 83 2.24 3.90 -11.99
N ARG A 84 1.99 2.63 -12.27
CA ARG A 84 0.69 1.97 -12.00
C ARG A 84 0.45 1.82 -10.52
N LEU A 85 1.49 1.47 -9.74
CA LEU A 85 1.41 1.40 -8.29
C LEU A 85 1.06 2.77 -7.69
N GLY A 86 1.74 3.84 -8.13
CA GLY A 86 1.42 5.21 -7.72
C GLY A 86 0.00 5.62 -8.09
N GLN A 87 -0.48 5.27 -9.30
CA GLN A 87 -1.86 5.49 -9.70
C GLN A 87 -2.85 4.77 -8.78
N ALA A 88 -2.58 3.51 -8.44
CA ALA A 88 -3.43 2.72 -7.56
C ALA A 88 -3.48 3.32 -6.15
N MET A 89 -2.34 3.65 -5.56
CA MET A 89 -2.26 4.23 -4.21
C MET A 89 -2.89 5.63 -4.15
N MET A 90 -2.64 6.47 -5.14
CA MET A 90 -3.25 7.82 -5.21
C MET A 90 -4.76 7.79 -5.52
N SER A 91 -5.31 6.66 -5.95
CA SER A 91 -6.76 6.48 -6.11
C SER A 91 -7.49 6.14 -4.81
N VAL A 92 -6.76 5.77 -3.76
CA VAL A 92 -7.34 5.53 -2.43
C VAL A 92 -7.78 6.88 -1.85
N PRO A 93 -9.05 7.00 -1.40
CA PRO A 93 -9.53 8.26 -0.84
C PRO A 93 -8.67 8.76 0.32
N ALA A 94 -8.52 10.07 0.42
CA ALA A 94 -7.70 10.78 1.41
C ALA A 94 -6.17 10.58 1.27
N THR A 95 -5.69 9.88 0.27
CA THR A 95 -4.26 9.80 -0.01
C THR A 95 -3.74 11.15 -0.50
N THR A 96 -2.67 11.62 0.13
CA THR A 96 -1.96 12.86 -0.23
C THR A 96 -0.49 12.63 -0.59
N GLY A 97 0.03 11.44 -0.33
CA GLY A 97 1.39 11.06 -0.64
C GLY A 97 1.52 9.56 -0.85
N PHE A 98 2.46 9.20 -1.73
CA PHE A 98 2.88 7.82 -1.96
C PHE A 98 4.39 7.81 -2.17
N GLU A 99 5.06 6.90 -1.50
CA GLU A 99 6.50 6.67 -1.62
C GLU A 99 6.78 5.18 -1.76
N PHE A 100 7.85 4.81 -2.48
CA PHE A 100 8.34 3.42 -2.55
C PHE A 100 9.86 3.38 -2.43
N GLY A 101 10.40 2.26 -1.95
CA GLY A 101 11.82 2.15 -1.61
C GLY A 101 12.20 3.22 -0.59
N LEU A 102 13.36 3.84 -0.75
CA LEU A 102 13.81 4.95 0.09
C LEU A 102 12.91 6.20 0.05
N GLY A 103 11.98 6.27 -0.92
CA GLY A 103 11.06 7.40 -1.02
C GLY A 103 11.80 8.75 -1.01
N ARG A 104 11.34 9.66 -0.15
CA ARG A 104 11.95 11.00 0.00
C ARG A 104 13.37 10.99 0.58
N GLU A 105 13.80 9.93 1.25
CA GLU A 105 15.15 9.81 1.80
C GLU A 105 16.20 9.72 0.69
N ALA A 106 15.84 9.17 -0.48
CA ALA A 106 16.72 9.08 -1.65
C ALA A 106 17.36 10.41 -2.06
N ARG A 107 16.75 11.56 -1.72
CA ARG A 107 17.30 12.91 -1.99
C ARG A 107 18.60 13.23 -1.25
N THR A 108 18.93 12.48 -0.19
CA THR A 108 20.16 12.67 0.61
C THR A 108 21.26 11.70 0.22
N TYR A 109 20.96 10.70 -0.62
CA TYR A 109 21.89 9.70 -1.10
C TYR A 109 22.70 10.22 -2.29
N THR A 110 23.97 9.82 -2.37
CA THR A 110 24.76 10.01 -3.60
C THR A 110 24.40 8.96 -4.64
N GLY A 111 24.75 9.17 -5.91
CA GLY A 111 24.50 8.17 -6.95
C GLY A 111 25.20 6.83 -6.70
N LYS A 112 26.33 6.84 -5.96
CA LYS A 112 27.00 5.61 -5.55
C LYS A 112 26.25 4.89 -4.43
N ASP A 113 25.85 5.63 -3.40
CA ASP A 113 25.18 5.06 -2.24
C ASP A 113 23.77 4.55 -2.59
N ARG A 114 23.14 5.15 -3.61
CA ARG A 114 21.80 4.79 -4.10
C ARG A 114 21.79 3.62 -5.08
N ASN A 115 22.95 3.24 -5.61
CA ASN A 115 23.05 2.20 -6.61
C ASN A 115 23.15 0.84 -5.93
N ASP A 116 22.05 0.08 -5.93
CA ASP A 116 22.04 -1.31 -5.46
C ASP A 116 23.06 -2.13 -6.26
N GLU A 117 24.08 -2.65 -5.59
CA GLU A 117 25.07 -3.53 -6.20
C GLU A 117 24.41 -4.85 -6.57
N TRP A 118 24.94 -5.53 -7.58
CA TRP A 118 24.40 -6.78 -8.07
C TRP A 118 25.30 -7.95 -7.73
N THR A 119 24.69 -9.08 -7.38
CA THR A 119 25.37 -10.38 -7.19
C THR A 119 24.60 -11.48 -7.91
N PHE A 120 25.11 -12.70 -7.84
CA PHE A 120 24.38 -13.87 -8.29
C PHE A 120 23.67 -14.52 -7.09
N TYR A 121 22.41 -14.89 -7.30
CA TYR A 121 21.58 -15.50 -6.25
C TYR A 121 22.10 -16.90 -5.90
N GLU A 122 22.26 -17.17 -4.60
CA GLU A 122 22.79 -18.42 -4.05
C GLU A 122 21.70 -19.29 -3.39
N GLY A 123 20.42 -18.87 -3.48
CA GLY A 123 19.31 -19.62 -2.90
C GLY A 123 19.13 -19.40 -1.38
N ASP A 124 19.73 -18.37 -0.82
CA ASP A 124 19.85 -18.14 0.64
C ASP A 124 18.89 -17.06 1.19
N ARG A 125 18.10 -16.41 0.33
CA ARG A 125 17.17 -15.33 0.67
C ARG A 125 15.74 -15.70 0.28
N GLU A 126 14.93 -16.07 1.27
CA GLU A 126 13.55 -16.55 1.04
C GLU A 126 12.62 -15.48 0.44
N GLU A 127 12.92 -14.20 0.66
CA GLU A 127 12.14 -13.09 0.14
C GLU A 127 12.40 -12.80 -1.35
N VAL A 128 13.46 -13.38 -1.93
CA VAL A 128 13.89 -13.14 -3.31
C VAL A 128 13.26 -14.15 -4.27
N VAL A 129 12.71 -13.67 -5.37
CA VAL A 129 12.18 -14.49 -6.46
C VAL A 129 13.19 -14.53 -7.60
N ALA A 130 14.09 -15.48 -7.55
CA ALA A 130 15.10 -15.75 -8.58
C ALA A 130 15.46 -17.24 -8.59
N GLU A 131 16.03 -17.73 -9.69
CA GLU A 131 16.68 -19.02 -9.76
C GLU A 131 18.16 -18.91 -9.35
N GLU A 132 18.73 -19.97 -8.79
CA GLU A 132 20.16 -20.01 -8.43
C GLU A 132 21.02 -19.65 -9.64
N GLY A 133 21.97 -18.72 -9.44
CA GLY A 133 22.82 -18.20 -10.50
C GLY A 133 22.24 -17.03 -11.31
N GLU A 134 21.02 -16.60 -11.04
CA GLU A 134 20.48 -15.37 -11.63
C GLU A 134 21.02 -14.11 -10.94
N PRO A 135 21.23 -13.01 -11.69
CA PRO A 135 21.67 -11.76 -11.08
C PRO A 135 20.53 -11.12 -10.26
N VAL A 136 20.85 -10.74 -9.03
CA VAL A 136 19.92 -10.06 -8.09
C VAL A 136 20.61 -8.89 -7.43
N PRO A 137 19.89 -7.81 -7.03
CA PRO A 137 20.46 -6.76 -6.20
C PRO A 137 20.83 -7.29 -4.81
N VAL A 138 21.94 -6.79 -4.27
CA VAL A 138 22.39 -7.11 -2.90
C VAL A 138 21.51 -6.38 -1.88
N GLU A 139 21.24 -5.11 -2.16
CA GLU A 139 20.41 -4.22 -1.36
C GLU A 139 19.07 -3.98 -2.06
N ASN A 140 18.15 -3.30 -1.41
CA ASN A 140 16.80 -3.06 -1.96
C ASN A 140 16.35 -1.61 -1.80
N ASP A 141 17.27 -0.67 -1.94
CA ASP A 141 17.00 0.77 -1.84
C ASP A 141 16.00 1.26 -2.89
N HIS A 142 15.90 0.54 -4.02
CA HIS A 142 14.94 0.79 -5.08
C HIS A 142 13.53 0.25 -4.78
N GLY A 143 13.32 -0.42 -3.63
CA GLY A 143 12.01 -0.96 -3.26
C GLY A 143 11.48 -2.00 -4.24
N GLY A 144 12.32 -2.92 -4.70
CA GLY A 144 11.95 -4.01 -5.61
C GLY A 144 11.71 -3.59 -7.07
N LEU A 145 11.95 -2.30 -7.41
CA LEU A 145 11.60 -1.73 -8.72
C LEU A 145 12.79 -0.98 -9.33
N GLN A 146 13.21 -1.37 -10.52
CA GLN A 146 14.29 -0.70 -11.27
C GLN A 146 13.90 -0.52 -12.73
N GLY A 147 14.01 0.71 -13.24
CA GLY A 147 13.74 1.00 -14.65
C GLY A 147 12.31 0.74 -15.10
N GLY A 148 11.36 0.77 -14.21
CA GLY A 148 9.95 0.51 -14.51
C GLY A 148 9.53 -0.95 -14.38
N ILE A 149 10.41 -1.84 -13.92
CA ILE A 149 10.19 -3.28 -13.84
C ILE A 149 10.57 -3.84 -12.47
N THR A 150 9.93 -4.94 -12.08
CA THR A 150 10.21 -5.67 -10.84
C THR A 150 11.56 -6.38 -10.91
N THR A 151 12.30 -6.38 -9.81
CA THR A 151 13.62 -7.01 -9.68
C THR A 151 13.57 -8.43 -9.11
N GLY A 152 12.43 -8.84 -8.53
CA GLY A 152 12.28 -10.08 -7.77
C GLY A 152 12.50 -9.92 -6.27
N LEU A 153 12.93 -8.73 -5.82
CA LEU A 153 13.00 -8.36 -4.41
C LEU A 153 11.64 -7.89 -3.89
N PRO A 154 11.45 -7.83 -2.56
CA PRO A 154 10.25 -7.24 -1.97
C PRO A 154 9.97 -5.83 -2.48
N ILE A 155 8.71 -5.54 -2.77
CA ILE A 155 8.25 -4.19 -3.10
C ILE A 155 7.68 -3.59 -1.83
N TYR A 156 8.21 -2.45 -1.39
CA TYR A 156 7.76 -1.78 -0.18
C TYR A 156 7.57 -0.29 -0.38
N GLY A 157 6.75 0.31 0.46
CA GLY A 157 6.47 1.74 0.39
C GLY A 157 5.49 2.21 1.46
N GLU A 158 5.16 3.49 1.38
CA GLU A 158 4.29 4.18 2.33
C GLU A 158 3.22 5.00 1.61
N VAL A 159 2.01 5.01 2.17
CA VAL A 159 0.87 5.81 1.72
C VAL A 159 0.47 6.77 2.84
N THR A 160 0.56 8.07 2.58
CA THR A 160 0.15 9.12 3.53
C THR A 160 -1.32 9.48 3.32
N LEU A 161 -2.10 9.46 4.40
CA LEU A 161 -3.50 9.89 4.42
C LEU A 161 -3.66 11.14 5.29
N HIS A 162 -4.37 12.14 4.75
CA HIS A 162 -4.70 13.34 5.52
C HIS A 162 -5.77 13.07 6.57
N ALA A 163 -5.86 13.96 7.58
CA ALA A 163 -6.92 13.94 8.56
C ALA A 163 -8.30 14.19 7.89
N PRO A 164 -9.37 13.49 8.31
CA PRO A 164 -10.73 13.83 7.90
C PRO A 164 -11.06 15.28 8.23
N THR A 165 -11.57 16.02 7.26
CA THR A 165 -11.94 17.44 7.46
C THR A 165 -13.38 17.64 7.88
N SER A 166 -14.21 16.60 7.79
CA SER A 166 -15.60 16.60 8.28
C SER A 166 -15.60 16.35 9.79
N ILE A 167 -15.43 17.38 10.57
CA ILE A 167 -15.38 17.34 12.04
C ILE A 167 -16.49 18.21 12.65
N PRO A 168 -16.91 17.96 13.91
CA PRO A 168 -17.97 18.72 14.58
C PRO A 168 -17.53 20.10 15.09
N LYS A 169 -16.26 20.48 14.89
CA LYS A 169 -15.77 21.82 15.23
C LYS A 169 -16.27 22.87 14.24
N GLU A 170 -16.48 24.08 14.74
CA GLU A 170 -16.76 25.23 13.91
C GLU A 170 -15.63 25.51 12.92
N GLN A 171 -15.99 25.65 11.65
CA GLN A 171 -15.07 25.89 10.56
C GLN A 171 -15.57 27.00 9.66
N ARG A 172 -14.65 27.77 9.13
CA ARG A 172 -14.97 28.81 8.16
C ARG A 172 -15.14 28.19 6.77
N THR A 173 -16.28 28.50 6.14
CA THR A 173 -16.58 28.06 4.78
C THR A 173 -17.31 29.18 4.00
N ALA A 174 -17.60 28.94 2.74
CA ALA A 174 -18.41 29.80 1.90
C ALA A 174 -19.75 29.09 1.59
N ASP A 175 -20.84 29.81 1.74
CA ASP A 175 -22.14 29.39 1.26
C ASP A 175 -22.31 29.84 -0.20
N TRP A 176 -22.47 28.87 -1.10
CA TRP A 176 -22.59 29.11 -2.54
C TRP A 176 -23.94 29.69 -2.95
N GLU A 177 -25.01 29.53 -2.13
CA GLU A 177 -26.34 30.03 -2.45
C GLU A 177 -26.48 31.49 -2.06
N THR A 178 -25.90 31.86 -0.90
CA THR A 178 -25.94 33.23 -0.39
C THR A 178 -24.76 34.08 -0.78
N GLU A 179 -23.67 33.45 -1.31
CA GLU A 179 -22.39 34.08 -1.61
C GLU A 179 -21.73 34.75 -0.37
N GLU A 180 -22.02 34.20 0.81
CA GLU A 180 -21.52 34.73 2.09
C GLU A 180 -20.51 33.80 2.72
N ILE A 181 -19.66 34.37 3.59
CA ILE A 181 -18.75 33.58 4.44
C ILE A 181 -19.48 33.21 5.72
N VAL A 182 -19.42 31.91 6.04
CA VAL A 182 -19.95 31.33 7.27
C VAL A 182 -18.76 30.92 8.14
N ASP A 183 -18.64 31.51 9.33
CA ASP A 183 -17.51 31.29 10.24
C ASP A 183 -17.74 30.13 11.24
N ASP A 184 -18.99 29.71 11.41
CA ASP A 184 -19.46 28.74 12.41
C ASP A 184 -20.08 27.46 11.77
N ALA A 185 -19.73 27.15 10.56
CA ALA A 185 -20.21 25.94 9.90
C ALA A 185 -19.74 24.70 10.63
N GLN A 186 -20.67 23.80 10.94
CA GLN A 186 -20.39 22.52 11.59
C GLN A 186 -20.95 21.37 10.76
N VAL A 187 -20.22 20.28 10.67
CA VAL A 187 -20.72 19.05 10.09
C VAL A 187 -21.32 18.19 11.20
N ILE A 188 -22.63 18.02 11.16
CA ILE A 188 -23.37 17.23 12.16
C ILE A 188 -23.38 15.76 11.73
N GLY A 189 -23.02 14.86 12.63
CA GLY A 189 -23.08 13.42 12.40
C GLY A 189 -21.96 12.65 13.10
N ARG A 190 -21.82 11.36 12.71
CA ARG A 190 -20.69 10.54 13.16
C ARG A 190 -19.47 10.85 12.29
N HIS A 191 -18.36 11.13 12.91
CA HIS A 191 -17.10 11.40 12.25
C HIS A 191 -16.06 10.36 12.63
N ASP A 192 -15.20 10.00 11.66
CA ASP A 192 -14.05 9.16 11.92
C ASP A 192 -12.89 10.08 12.36
N PRO A 193 -12.27 9.83 13.53
CA PRO A 193 -11.16 10.67 14.01
C PRO A 193 -9.87 10.41 13.21
N VAL A 194 -9.79 9.28 12.50
CA VAL A 194 -8.59 8.82 11.79
C VAL A 194 -8.97 7.90 10.63
N LEU A 195 -8.17 7.86 9.56
CA LEU A 195 -8.43 7.02 8.37
C LEU A 195 -7.50 5.82 8.20
N PRO A 196 -6.19 5.88 8.52
CA PRO A 196 -5.25 4.80 8.25
C PRO A 196 -5.71 3.39 8.68
N PRO A 197 -6.28 3.15 9.87
CA PRO A 197 -6.72 1.80 10.26
C PRO A 197 -7.75 1.18 9.30
N ARG A 198 -8.59 2.02 8.69
CA ARG A 198 -9.58 1.59 7.69
C ARG A 198 -8.99 1.55 6.28
N GLY A 199 -7.90 2.28 6.05
CA GLY A 199 -7.16 2.33 4.80
C GLY A 199 -6.35 1.07 4.53
N VAL A 200 -5.82 0.39 5.57
CA VAL A 200 -4.97 -0.80 5.43
C VAL A 200 -5.55 -1.83 4.47
N PRO A 201 -6.78 -2.38 4.65
CA PRO A 201 -7.31 -3.38 3.73
C PRO A 201 -7.56 -2.84 2.32
N VAL A 202 -7.79 -1.54 2.17
CA VAL A 202 -7.96 -0.91 0.86
C VAL A 202 -6.62 -0.83 0.13
N VAL A 203 -5.55 -0.44 0.82
CA VAL A 203 -4.18 -0.43 0.29
C VAL A 203 -3.78 -1.85 -0.13
N GLU A 204 -3.97 -2.85 0.73
CA GLU A 204 -3.69 -4.26 0.39
C GLU A 204 -4.47 -4.71 -0.86
N ALA A 205 -5.75 -4.40 -0.95
CA ALA A 205 -6.57 -4.74 -2.12
C ALA A 205 -6.05 -4.09 -3.40
N MET A 206 -5.66 -2.82 -3.36
CA MET A 206 -5.10 -2.10 -4.51
C MET A 206 -3.73 -2.65 -4.94
N LEU A 207 -2.91 -3.10 -3.98
CA LEU A 207 -1.66 -3.82 -4.25
C LEU A 207 -1.92 -5.15 -4.96
N TYR A 208 -2.86 -5.97 -4.44
CA TYR A 208 -3.24 -7.22 -5.09
C TYR A 208 -3.74 -7.02 -6.51
N LEU A 209 -4.60 -6.03 -6.74
CA LEU A 209 -5.12 -5.70 -8.08
C LEU A 209 -3.99 -5.30 -9.03
N THR A 210 -3.05 -4.46 -8.57
CA THR A 210 -1.92 -4.00 -9.38
C THR A 210 -1.01 -5.17 -9.75
N VAL A 211 -0.62 -5.99 -8.78
CA VAL A 211 0.24 -7.17 -9.02
C VAL A 211 -0.44 -8.16 -9.95
N LEU A 212 -1.73 -8.45 -9.71
CA LEU A 212 -2.51 -9.38 -10.55
C LEU A 212 -2.56 -8.91 -12.00
N ASP A 213 -2.82 -7.62 -12.23
CA ASP A 213 -2.87 -7.03 -13.58
C ASP A 213 -1.53 -7.23 -14.31
N PHE A 214 -0.42 -6.91 -13.65
CA PHE A 214 0.91 -7.13 -14.23
C PHE A 214 1.27 -8.61 -14.43
N MET A 215 0.83 -9.50 -13.55
CA MET A 215 1.06 -10.93 -13.71
C MET A 215 0.28 -11.50 -14.92
N LEU A 216 -0.94 -11.00 -15.16
CA LEU A 216 -1.74 -11.34 -16.33
C LEU A 216 -1.10 -10.78 -17.61
N LEU A 217 -0.75 -9.50 -17.63
CA LEU A 217 -0.11 -8.83 -18.77
C LEU A 217 1.27 -9.44 -19.10
N GLY A 218 2.02 -9.82 -18.07
CA GLY A 218 3.33 -10.48 -18.19
C GLY A 218 3.25 -11.98 -18.51
N GLY A 219 2.05 -12.55 -18.70
CA GLY A 219 1.84 -13.97 -19.00
C GLY A 219 2.28 -14.93 -17.88
N ARG A 220 2.43 -14.44 -16.64
CA ARG A 220 2.77 -15.26 -15.48
C ARG A 220 1.58 -16.04 -14.94
N ILE A 221 0.37 -15.54 -15.21
CA ILE A 221 -0.89 -16.22 -14.95
C ILE A 221 -1.55 -16.45 -16.32
N ASN A 222 -1.85 -17.71 -16.64
CA ASN A 222 -2.66 -18.02 -17.81
C ASN A 222 -4.13 -17.84 -17.42
N PRO A 223 -4.89 -16.91 -18.06
CA PRO A 223 -6.32 -16.75 -17.79
C PRO A 223 -7.14 -18.04 -17.92
N GLU A 224 -6.74 -18.93 -18.84
CA GLU A 224 -7.40 -20.22 -19.02
C GLU A 224 -7.24 -21.17 -17.81
N ARG A 225 -6.20 -20.95 -16.97
CA ARG A 225 -5.97 -21.74 -15.75
C ARG A 225 -6.72 -21.19 -14.52
N ILE A 226 -7.38 -20.07 -14.62
CA ILE A 226 -8.22 -19.56 -13.52
C ILE A 226 -9.40 -20.51 -13.31
N ASP A 227 -9.81 -21.22 -14.35
CA ASP A 227 -10.91 -22.19 -14.32
C ASP A 227 -10.51 -23.58 -13.78
N ASP A 228 -9.20 -23.87 -13.64
CA ASP A 228 -8.69 -25.16 -13.14
C ASP A 228 -8.70 -25.28 -11.60
N ARG A 229 -9.37 -24.39 -10.87
CA ARG A 229 -9.49 -24.53 -9.41
C ARG A 229 -10.40 -25.70 -9.08
N PRO A 230 -9.94 -26.70 -8.28
CA PRO A 230 -10.77 -27.84 -7.95
C PRO A 230 -11.97 -27.38 -7.12
N GLY A 231 -13.15 -27.53 -7.69
CA GLY A 231 -14.31 -27.82 -6.89
C GLY A 231 -15.50 -26.87 -6.89
N GLU A 232 -15.55 -25.69 -7.52
CA GLU A 232 -16.74 -24.85 -7.36
C GLU A 232 -17.10 -23.88 -8.51
N TYR A 233 -16.44 -23.93 -9.65
CA TYR A 233 -16.82 -23.07 -10.78
C TYR A 233 -17.20 -23.90 -12.01
N ASP A 234 -18.31 -23.52 -12.63
CA ASP A 234 -18.76 -24.09 -13.91
C ASP A 234 -17.64 -23.89 -14.96
N THR A 235 -16.93 -24.98 -15.25
CA THR A 235 -15.81 -25.01 -16.20
C THR A 235 -16.23 -24.81 -17.65
N ASP A 236 -17.53 -24.72 -17.91
CA ASP A 236 -18.10 -24.55 -19.25
C ASP A 236 -18.26 -23.07 -19.65
N TYR A 237 -17.88 -22.11 -18.77
CA TYR A 237 -17.92 -20.69 -19.14
C TYR A 237 -16.74 -20.34 -20.05
N HIS A 238 -17.01 -20.26 -21.34
CA HIS A 238 -16.15 -19.61 -22.31
C HIS A 238 -16.69 -18.20 -22.61
N PRO A 239 -15.87 -17.14 -22.65
CA PRO A 239 -16.35 -15.77 -22.94
C PRO A 239 -17.14 -15.62 -24.23
N SER A 240 -16.98 -16.57 -25.17
CA SER A 240 -17.74 -16.67 -26.41
C SER A 240 -18.94 -17.61 -26.35
N SER A 241 -19.20 -18.27 -25.22
CA SER A 241 -20.39 -19.12 -25.08
C SER A 241 -21.64 -18.26 -24.96
N PRO A 242 -22.71 -18.51 -25.70
CA PRO A 242 -23.97 -17.79 -25.54
C PRO A 242 -24.46 -18.00 -24.10
N ARG A 243 -24.81 -16.92 -23.41
CA ARG A 243 -25.45 -16.98 -22.09
C ARG A 243 -26.74 -17.78 -22.28
N ASN A 244 -26.86 -18.90 -21.59
CA ASN A 244 -28.15 -19.59 -21.51
C ASN A 244 -29.12 -18.65 -20.80
N GLU A 245 -30.10 -18.15 -21.54
CA GLU A 245 -31.24 -17.37 -21.05
C GLU A 245 -32.14 -18.21 -20.13
#